data_5de045f232d5d9deb6892375e97ed35e
#
_entry.id   5de045f232d5d9deb6892375e97ed35e
#
_cell.length_a   1.000
_cell.length_b   1.000
_cell.length_c   1.000
_cell.angle_alpha   90.00
_cell.angle_beta   90.00
_cell.angle_gamma   90.00
#
_symmetry.space_group_name_H-M   'P 1'
#
loop_
_entity.id
_entity.type
_entity.pdbx_description
1 polymer ?
#
loop_
_entity_poly.entity_id
_entity_poly.type
_entity_poly.pdbx_seq_one_letter_code
_entity_poly.pdbx_strand_id
1 'polypeptide(L)'
;MPDDAAVTDLVAAVRAALRDPADPERAAGMQAYLKTTEPCLGVRLPEVRRLTRAAAATRPPASVEEVVDAAGRLWRDAAYREERYAAQALTGLRIARGDLRLLPLLEEMITTGAWWDLVDGTAPRVGELLSADPATVEPVLRGWARSPDRWLRRSAVIAQLGFKERTDTGLLTDVVLANADDPDFFLRKAIGWALRDYAKAAPDWVAAFVRDHPLSPLSRREATKHLQ
;
A
#
# COMPACT_ATOMS: atom_id res chain seq x y z
N MET A 1 25.56 -0.91 10.59
CA MET A 1 24.74 0.31 10.79
C MET A 1 24.64 1.02 9.46
N PRO A 2 23.48 1.56 9.07
CA PRO A 2 23.36 2.36 7.87
C PRO A 2 24.30 3.57 7.92
N ASP A 3 24.80 4.00 6.77
CA ASP A 3 25.57 5.26 6.67
C ASP A 3 24.58 6.44 6.78
N ASP A 4 24.61 7.12 7.91
CA ASP A 4 23.70 8.23 8.22
C ASP A 4 23.85 9.40 7.24
N ALA A 5 25.08 9.67 6.74
CA ALA A 5 25.33 10.70 5.75
C ALA A 5 24.70 10.33 4.39
N ALA A 6 24.89 9.09 3.93
CA ALA A 6 24.31 8.60 2.68
C ALA A 6 22.78 8.63 2.72
N VAL A 7 22.16 8.22 3.84
CA VAL A 7 20.72 8.27 4.04
C VAL A 7 20.21 9.73 4.01
N THR A 8 20.90 10.64 4.71
CA THR A 8 20.55 12.07 4.75
C THR A 8 20.62 12.69 3.35
N ASP A 9 21.66 12.37 2.57
CA ASP A 9 21.84 12.85 1.20
C ASP A 9 20.75 12.32 0.26
N LEU A 10 20.36 11.04 0.39
CA LEU A 10 19.27 10.47 -0.40
C LEU A 10 17.94 11.17 -0.08
N VAL A 11 17.61 11.35 1.20
CA VAL A 11 16.39 12.05 1.63
C VAL A 11 16.36 13.48 1.08
N ALA A 12 17.47 14.21 1.20
CA ALA A 12 17.58 15.57 0.68
C ALA A 12 17.40 15.62 -0.85
N ALA A 13 18.01 14.68 -1.58
CA ALA A 13 17.88 14.60 -3.03
C ALA A 13 16.45 14.31 -3.47
N VAL A 14 15.74 13.39 -2.78
CA VAL A 14 14.33 13.09 -3.05
C VAL A 14 13.47 14.33 -2.80
N ARG A 15 13.63 15.01 -1.68
CA ARG A 15 12.89 16.23 -1.35
C ARG A 15 13.12 17.33 -2.38
N ALA A 16 14.37 17.56 -2.81
CA ALA A 16 14.67 18.54 -3.83
C ALA A 16 14.01 18.21 -5.17
N ALA A 17 14.11 16.95 -5.61
CA ALA A 17 13.49 16.49 -6.85
C ALA A 17 11.96 16.62 -6.87
N LEU A 18 11.30 16.50 -5.72
CA LEU A 18 9.85 16.67 -5.62
C LEU A 18 9.42 18.13 -5.67
N ARG A 19 10.26 19.06 -5.23
CA ARG A 19 9.94 20.50 -5.21
C ARG A 19 10.06 21.15 -6.57
N ASP A 20 10.93 20.66 -7.43
CA ASP A 20 11.18 21.23 -8.77
C ASP A 20 9.90 21.29 -9.65
N PRO A 21 9.10 20.20 -9.79
CA PRO A 21 7.85 20.22 -10.57
C PRO A 21 6.61 20.62 -9.75
N ALA A 22 6.74 21.31 -8.63
CA ALA A 22 5.62 21.69 -7.78
C ALA A 22 4.61 22.57 -8.54
N ASP A 23 3.33 22.30 -8.32
CA ASP A 23 2.20 22.97 -8.99
C ASP A 23 1.12 23.32 -7.95
N PRO A 24 1.08 24.58 -7.48
CA PRO A 24 0.15 25.00 -6.42
C PRO A 24 -1.33 24.85 -6.81
N GLU A 25 -1.68 25.03 -8.08
CA GLU A 25 -3.05 24.87 -8.55
C GLU A 25 -3.49 23.41 -8.46
N ARG A 26 -2.66 22.50 -8.91
CA ARG A 26 -2.90 21.05 -8.80
C ARG A 26 -2.87 20.58 -7.35
N ALA A 27 -2.03 21.16 -6.50
CA ALA A 27 -1.97 20.84 -5.08
C ALA A 27 -3.31 21.05 -4.38
N ALA A 28 -3.97 22.18 -4.64
CA ALA A 28 -5.30 22.45 -4.10
C ALA A 28 -6.36 21.42 -4.57
N GLY A 29 -6.32 21.06 -5.85
CA GLY A 29 -7.19 20.00 -6.40
C GLY A 29 -6.93 18.62 -5.79
N MET A 30 -5.65 18.28 -5.54
CA MET A 30 -5.28 17.02 -4.86
C MET A 30 -5.79 16.99 -3.42
N GLN A 31 -5.60 18.05 -2.65
CA GLN A 31 -6.11 18.14 -1.27
C GLN A 31 -7.63 17.96 -1.22
N ALA A 32 -8.35 18.63 -2.11
CA ALA A 32 -9.82 18.52 -2.20
C ALA A 32 -10.26 17.08 -2.56
N TYR A 33 -9.62 16.45 -3.53
CA TYR A 33 -9.91 15.06 -3.93
C TYR A 33 -9.62 14.07 -2.80
N LEU A 34 -8.47 14.20 -2.15
CA LEU A 34 -8.04 13.34 -1.06
C LEU A 34 -8.78 13.63 0.25
N LYS A 35 -9.48 14.74 0.34
CA LYS A 35 -10.13 15.23 1.57
C LYS A 35 -9.13 15.29 2.74
N THR A 36 -7.96 15.83 2.49
CA THR A 36 -6.88 15.96 3.46
C THR A 36 -6.54 17.42 3.71
N THR A 37 -6.09 17.73 4.92
CA THR A 37 -5.49 19.02 5.29
C THR A 37 -3.97 19.02 5.16
N GLU A 38 -3.35 17.86 4.88
CA GLU A 38 -1.90 17.77 4.66
C GLU A 38 -1.50 18.61 3.43
N PRO A 39 -0.41 19.39 3.52
CA PRO A 39 0.10 20.11 2.36
C PRO A 39 0.47 19.16 1.21
N CYS A 40 0.17 19.57 -0.01
CA CYS A 40 0.57 18.90 -1.24
C CYS A 40 1.47 19.79 -2.08
N LEU A 41 2.40 19.22 -2.82
CA LEU A 41 3.20 19.91 -3.84
C LEU A 41 2.47 19.99 -5.18
N GLY A 42 1.48 19.13 -5.42
CA GLY A 42 0.81 19.01 -6.70
C GLY A 42 1.52 18.11 -7.71
N VAL A 43 2.44 17.27 -7.26
CA VAL A 43 3.17 16.32 -8.11
C VAL A 43 2.38 15.01 -8.21
N ARG A 44 2.07 14.56 -9.43
CA ARG A 44 1.28 13.34 -9.65
C ARG A 44 2.05 12.09 -9.21
N LEU A 45 1.36 11.10 -8.67
CA LEU A 45 1.97 9.87 -8.14
C LEU A 45 2.93 9.14 -9.10
N PRO A 46 2.65 8.99 -10.42
CA PRO A 46 3.62 8.40 -11.34
C PRO A 46 4.92 9.21 -11.42
N GLU A 47 4.82 10.54 -11.34
CA GLU A 47 5.94 11.45 -11.37
C GLU A 47 6.75 11.36 -10.07
N VAL A 48 6.09 11.36 -8.91
CA VAL A 48 6.74 11.11 -7.60
C VAL A 48 7.57 9.83 -7.67
N ARG A 49 7.00 8.73 -8.16
CA ARG A 49 7.69 7.45 -8.29
C ARG A 49 8.89 7.51 -9.24
N ARG A 50 8.78 8.26 -10.34
CA ARG A 50 9.87 8.46 -11.31
C ARG A 50 11.01 9.25 -10.69
N LEU A 51 10.70 10.38 -10.06
CA LEU A 51 11.68 11.28 -9.43
C LEU A 51 12.40 10.59 -8.27
N THR A 52 11.67 9.88 -7.43
CA THR A 52 12.25 9.11 -6.31
C THR A 52 13.24 8.06 -6.80
N ARG A 53 12.87 7.29 -7.85
CA ARG A 53 13.78 6.31 -8.44
C ARG A 53 15.01 6.96 -9.08
N ALA A 54 14.85 8.10 -9.73
CA ALA A 54 15.96 8.84 -10.31
C ALA A 54 16.93 9.33 -9.22
N ALA A 55 16.42 9.90 -8.13
CA ALA A 55 17.24 10.29 -6.98
C ALA A 55 17.99 9.09 -6.37
N ALA A 56 17.29 7.96 -6.17
CA ALA A 56 17.92 6.74 -5.67
C ALA A 56 18.93 6.12 -6.66
N ALA A 57 18.82 6.37 -7.95
CA ALA A 57 19.82 5.91 -8.93
C ALA A 57 21.12 6.74 -8.89
N THR A 58 21.02 8.03 -8.54
CA THR A 58 22.21 8.89 -8.37
C THR A 58 22.88 8.73 -7.00
N ARG A 59 22.12 8.26 -6.01
CA ARG A 59 22.56 7.99 -4.63
C ARG A 59 21.99 6.65 -4.20
N PRO A 60 22.52 5.53 -4.74
CA PRO A 60 21.96 4.22 -4.50
C PRO A 60 22.19 3.80 -3.05
N PRO A 61 21.12 3.39 -2.34
CA PRO A 61 21.27 2.81 -1.01
C PRO A 61 22.09 1.52 -1.11
N ALA A 62 23.05 1.34 -0.22
CA ALA A 62 23.96 0.19 -0.20
C ALA A 62 23.33 -1.03 0.48
N SER A 63 22.29 -0.84 1.28
CA SER A 63 21.65 -1.91 2.04
C SER A 63 20.13 -1.70 2.19
N VAL A 64 19.44 -2.73 2.66
CA VAL A 64 18.00 -2.65 2.99
C VAL A 64 17.79 -1.74 4.18
N GLU A 65 18.69 -1.73 5.16
CA GLU A 65 18.64 -0.85 6.32
C GLU A 65 18.66 0.62 5.92
N GLU A 66 19.46 1.00 4.94
CA GLU A 66 19.48 2.37 4.41
C GLU A 66 18.17 2.72 3.70
N VAL A 67 17.54 1.77 2.99
CA VAL A 67 16.21 1.96 2.41
C VAL A 67 15.17 2.18 3.50
N VAL A 68 15.18 1.34 4.55
CA VAL A 68 14.24 1.44 5.68
C VAL A 68 14.40 2.77 6.40
N ASP A 69 15.65 3.21 6.65
CA ASP A 69 15.92 4.47 7.34
C ASP A 69 15.52 5.68 6.47
N ALA A 70 15.93 5.73 5.20
CA ALA A 70 15.56 6.83 4.29
C ALA A 70 14.04 6.93 4.09
N ALA A 71 13.36 5.80 3.87
CA ALA A 71 11.91 5.78 3.74
C ALA A 71 11.22 6.16 5.06
N GLY A 72 11.73 5.71 6.21
CA GLY A 72 11.23 6.08 7.52
C GLY A 72 11.33 7.59 7.80
N ARG A 73 12.48 8.23 7.47
CA ARG A 73 12.66 9.68 7.61
C ARG A 73 11.74 10.47 6.69
N LEU A 74 11.63 10.08 5.41
CA LEU A 74 10.68 10.71 4.48
C LEU A 74 9.23 10.57 4.94
N TRP A 75 8.89 9.48 5.61
CA TRP A 75 7.54 9.22 6.10
C TRP A 75 7.22 10.06 7.35
N ARG A 76 8.07 9.99 8.37
CA ARG A 76 7.83 10.61 9.69
C ARG A 76 7.96 12.13 9.65
N ASP A 77 8.94 12.63 8.89
CA ASP A 77 9.28 14.05 8.79
C ASP A 77 8.67 14.71 7.53
N ALA A 78 7.62 14.09 6.97
CA ALA A 78 6.99 14.59 5.74
C ALA A 78 6.36 15.97 5.94
N ALA A 79 6.85 16.97 5.19
CA ALA A 79 6.23 18.28 5.09
C ALA A 79 5.09 18.33 4.06
N TYR A 80 5.13 17.42 3.08
CA TYR A 80 4.16 17.31 1.99
C TYR A 80 3.76 15.84 1.79
N ARG A 81 2.52 15.64 1.35
CA ARG A 81 1.98 14.27 1.14
C ARG A 81 2.80 13.47 0.13
N GLU A 82 3.36 14.12 -0.88
CA GLU A 82 4.23 13.49 -1.88
C GLU A 82 5.52 12.93 -1.28
N GLU A 83 6.01 13.45 -0.17
CA GLU A 83 7.16 12.87 0.55
C GLU A 83 6.80 11.48 1.12
N ARG A 84 5.55 11.28 1.58
CA ARG A 84 5.05 9.95 1.99
C ARG A 84 4.92 9.00 0.80
N TYR A 85 4.46 9.47 -0.35
CA TYR A 85 4.46 8.64 -1.57
C TYR A 85 5.88 8.28 -2.02
N ALA A 86 6.84 9.19 -1.85
CA ALA A 86 8.24 8.91 -2.12
C ALA A 86 8.82 7.87 -1.14
N ALA A 87 8.47 7.95 0.14
CA ALA A 87 8.83 6.93 1.12
C ALA A 87 8.35 5.53 0.69
N GLN A 88 7.09 5.42 0.27
CA GLN A 88 6.55 4.17 -0.29
C GLN A 88 7.28 3.74 -1.57
N ALA A 89 7.68 4.69 -2.43
CA ALA A 89 8.42 4.36 -3.64
C ALA A 89 9.82 3.83 -3.35
N LEU A 90 10.50 4.32 -2.30
CA LEU A 90 11.78 3.78 -1.84
C LEU A 90 11.68 2.33 -1.37
N THR A 91 10.63 1.97 -0.62
CA THR A 91 10.43 0.57 -0.18
C THR A 91 10.26 -0.41 -1.36
N GLY A 92 9.98 0.12 -2.55
CA GLY A 92 9.88 -0.66 -3.78
C GLY A 92 11.16 -0.78 -4.59
N LEU A 93 12.30 -0.31 -4.08
CA LEU A 93 13.60 -0.49 -4.74
C LEU A 93 13.99 -1.98 -4.77
N ARG A 94 14.68 -2.38 -5.85
CA ARG A 94 15.02 -3.80 -6.08
C ARG A 94 15.79 -4.43 -4.93
N ILE A 95 16.67 -3.67 -4.27
CA ILE A 95 17.49 -4.13 -3.13
C ILE A 95 16.63 -4.52 -1.91
N ALA A 96 15.44 -3.92 -1.75
CA ALA A 96 14.57 -4.14 -0.59
C ALA A 96 13.32 -5.00 -0.93
N ARG A 97 13.16 -5.43 -2.19
CA ARG A 97 11.97 -6.15 -2.63
C ARG A 97 11.83 -7.49 -1.93
N GLY A 98 10.70 -7.70 -1.24
CA GLY A 98 10.40 -8.94 -0.53
C GLY A 98 11.19 -9.15 0.76
N ASP A 99 11.92 -8.15 1.22
CA ASP A 99 12.72 -8.25 2.44
C ASP A 99 11.88 -7.95 3.69
N LEU A 100 11.81 -8.90 4.61
CA LEU A 100 10.98 -8.80 5.82
C LEU A 100 11.36 -7.65 6.75
N ARG A 101 12.56 -7.09 6.64
CA ARG A 101 12.96 -5.88 7.38
C ARG A 101 12.09 -4.66 7.08
N LEU A 102 11.36 -4.66 5.94
CA LEU A 102 10.38 -3.65 5.61
C LEU A 102 9.08 -3.76 6.44
N LEU A 103 8.74 -4.95 6.96
CA LEU A 103 7.42 -5.20 7.54
C LEU A 103 7.04 -4.22 8.66
N PRO A 104 7.92 -3.92 9.65
CA PRO A 104 7.59 -2.95 10.69
C PRO A 104 7.34 -1.54 10.14
N LEU A 105 8.11 -1.10 9.14
CA LEU A 105 7.92 0.20 8.52
C LEU A 105 6.61 0.26 7.71
N LEU A 106 6.25 -0.81 7.00
CA LEU A 106 4.97 -0.86 6.27
C LEU A 106 3.78 -0.83 7.23
N GLU A 107 3.86 -1.53 8.37
CA GLU A 107 2.84 -1.46 9.42
C GLU A 107 2.71 -0.04 9.99
N GLU A 108 3.82 0.64 10.26
CA GLU A 108 3.85 2.04 10.66
C GLU A 108 3.20 2.93 9.59
N MET A 109 3.55 2.75 8.32
CA MET A 109 2.98 3.52 7.22
C MET A 109 1.46 3.32 7.09
N ILE A 110 0.95 2.12 7.34
CA ILE A 110 -0.48 1.83 7.31
C ILE A 110 -1.20 2.52 8.47
N THR A 111 -0.69 2.35 9.69
CA THR A 111 -1.36 2.82 10.92
C THR A 111 -1.26 4.33 11.09
N THR A 112 -0.14 4.95 10.76
CA THR A 112 0.06 6.40 10.88
C THR A 112 -0.38 7.19 9.65
N GLY A 113 -0.39 6.56 8.46
CA GLY A 113 -0.94 7.14 7.23
C GLY A 113 -2.46 7.25 7.28
N ALA A 114 -3.10 6.25 7.82
CA ALA A 114 -4.51 6.18 8.20
C ALA A 114 -5.50 6.79 7.18
N TRP A 115 -5.21 6.68 5.90
CA TRP A 115 -6.04 7.14 4.80
C TRP A 115 -5.86 6.27 3.56
N TRP A 116 -6.91 6.10 2.78
CA TRP A 116 -6.99 5.10 1.72
C TRP A 116 -5.87 5.15 0.68
N ASP A 117 -5.44 6.32 0.23
CA ASP A 117 -4.40 6.46 -0.80
C ASP A 117 -3.00 6.07 -0.29
N LEU A 118 -2.69 6.34 0.98
CA LEU A 118 -1.46 5.92 1.63
C LEU A 118 -1.48 4.43 1.95
N VAL A 119 -2.60 3.92 2.47
CA VAL A 119 -2.76 2.50 2.80
C VAL A 119 -2.69 1.65 1.54
N ASP A 120 -3.41 2.01 0.48
CA ASP A 120 -3.40 1.30 -0.80
C ASP A 120 -2.02 1.37 -1.48
N GLY A 121 -1.27 2.45 -1.23
CA GLY A 121 0.09 2.61 -1.71
C GLY A 121 1.09 1.61 -1.13
N THR A 122 0.84 1.07 0.08
CA THR A 122 1.68 0.05 0.72
C THR A 122 1.34 -1.37 0.27
N ALA A 123 0.10 -1.62 -0.18
CA ALA A 123 -0.39 -2.97 -0.50
C ALA A 123 0.54 -3.77 -1.44
N PRO A 124 1.11 -3.19 -2.53
CA PRO A 124 2.04 -3.92 -3.38
C PRO A 124 3.29 -4.41 -2.65
N ARG A 125 3.76 -3.65 -1.63
CA ARG A 125 4.94 -4.03 -0.84
C ARG A 125 4.60 -5.17 0.12
N VAL A 126 3.44 -5.09 0.78
CA VAL A 126 2.92 -6.18 1.61
C VAL A 126 2.75 -7.46 0.77
N GLY A 127 2.22 -7.36 -0.44
CA GLY A 127 2.13 -8.48 -1.39
C GLY A 127 3.49 -9.04 -1.79
N GLU A 128 4.52 -8.20 -1.97
CA GLU A 128 5.87 -8.68 -2.25
C GLU A 128 6.47 -9.46 -1.08
N LEU A 129 6.25 -9.01 0.18
CA LEU A 129 6.66 -9.76 1.37
C LEU A 129 5.92 -11.11 1.45
N LEU A 130 4.60 -11.11 1.22
CA LEU A 130 3.79 -12.34 1.20
C LEU A 130 4.30 -13.33 0.14
N SER A 131 4.67 -12.83 -1.04
CA SER A 131 5.22 -13.69 -2.11
C SER A 131 6.60 -14.24 -1.79
N ALA A 132 7.42 -13.50 -1.03
CA ALA A 132 8.79 -13.89 -0.69
C ALA A 132 8.84 -14.89 0.48
N ASP A 133 8.01 -14.67 1.50
CA ASP A 133 7.93 -15.53 2.69
C ASP A 133 6.48 -15.66 3.17
N PRO A 134 5.67 -16.52 2.53
CA PRO A 134 4.29 -16.76 2.93
C PRO A 134 4.19 -17.27 4.37
N ALA A 135 5.11 -18.13 4.80
CA ALA A 135 5.06 -18.75 6.12
C ALA A 135 5.12 -17.73 7.27
N THR A 136 5.90 -16.66 7.08
CA THR A 136 5.98 -15.55 8.05
C THR A 136 4.84 -14.55 7.88
N VAL A 137 4.46 -14.21 6.64
CA VAL A 137 3.56 -13.07 6.39
C VAL A 137 2.09 -13.44 6.48
N GLU A 138 1.67 -14.65 6.11
CA GLU A 138 0.27 -15.07 6.24
C GLU A 138 -0.29 -14.95 7.66
N PRO A 139 0.40 -15.44 8.72
CA PRO A 139 -0.06 -15.26 10.09
C PRO A 139 -0.22 -13.78 10.48
N VAL A 140 0.68 -12.91 10.00
CA VAL A 140 0.60 -11.46 10.22
C VAL A 140 -0.67 -10.90 9.56
N LEU A 141 -0.95 -11.25 8.31
CA LEU A 141 -2.14 -10.77 7.61
C LEU A 141 -3.45 -11.27 8.25
N ARG A 142 -3.48 -12.51 8.73
CA ARG A 142 -4.62 -13.03 9.50
C ARG A 142 -4.78 -12.28 10.84
N GLY A 143 -3.69 -11.88 11.47
CA GLY A 143 -3.68 -11.00 12.64
C GLY A 143 -4.20 -9.60 12.31
N TRP A 144 -3.68 -8.99 11.24
CA TRP A 144 -4.13 -7.68 10.77
C TRP A 144 -5.62 -7.67 10.41
N ALA A 145 -6.14 -8.74 9.80
CA ALA A 145 -7.56 -8.86 9.45
C ALA A 145 -8.50 -8.77 10.66
N ARG A 146 -7.99 -8.99 11.88
CA ARG A 146 -8.72 -8.92 13.16
C ARG A 146 -8.28 -7.76 14.05
N SER A 147 -7.40 -6.89 13.55
CA SER A 147 -6.90 -5.73 14.29
C SER A 147 -8.04 -4.75 14.65
N PRO A 148 -7.95 -4.03 15.78
CA PRO A 148 -8.81 -2.88 16.04
C PRO A 148 -8.60 -1.76 15.01
N ASP A 149 -7.43 -1.67 14.38
CA ASP A 149 -7.13 -0.69 13.34
C ASP A 149 -7.74 -1.14 12.00
N ARG A 150 -8.69 -0.35 11.48
CA ARG A 150 -9.36 -0.63 10.19
C ARG A 150 -8.43 -0.60 8.99
N TRP A 151 -7.31 0.13 9.06
CA TRP A 151 -6.38 0.26 7.95
C TRP A 151 -5.46 -0.96 7.83
N LEU A 152 -5.09 -1.57 8.97
CA LEU A 152 -4.46 -2.90 8.97
C LEU A 152 -5.41 -3.95 8.41
N ARG A 153 -6.70 -3.94 8.83
CA ARG A 153 -7.71 -4.84 8.26
C ARG A 153 -7.87 -4.65 6.76
N ARG A 154 -7.93 -3.37 6.29
CA ARG A 154 -7.97 -3.07 4.86
C ARG A 154 -6.74 -3.62 4.14
N SER A 155 -5.54 -3.40 4.66
CA SER A 155 -4.29 -3.87 4.06
C SER A 155 -4.25 -5.40 3.95
N ALA A 156 -4.73 -6.13 4.96
CA ALA A 156 -4.84 -7.58 4.91
C ALA A 156 -5.75 -8.05 3.77
N VAL A 157 -6.92 -7.40 3.61
CA VAL A 157 -7.88 -7.75 2.56
C VAL A 157 -7.32 -7.53 1.16
N ILE A 158 -6.53 -6.45 0.95
CA ILE A 158 -6.01 -6.10 -0.38
C ILE A 158 -4.57 -6.58 -0.63
N ALA A 159 -3.97 -7.33 0.28
CA ALA A 159 -2.57 -7.77 0.19
C ALA A 159 -2.26 -8.60 -1.05
N GLN A 160 -3.23 -9.36 -1.57
CA GLN A 160 -3.07 -10.23 -2.74
C GLN A 160 -3.50 -9.59 -4.07
N LEU A 161 -3.75 -8.28 -4.12
CA LEU A 161 -4.10 -7.61 -5.39
C LEU A 161 -3.03 -7.85 -6.46
N GLY A 162 -3.46 -8.27 -7.64
CA GLY A 162 -2.59 -8.58 -8.77
C GLY A 162 -1.91 -9.95 -8.74
N PHE A 163 -2.19 -10.80 -7.75
CA PHE A 163 -1.63 -12.17 -7.67
C PHE A 163 -2.19 -13.10 -8.74
N LYS A 164 -3.40 -12.82 -9.22
CA LYS A 164 -4.07 -13.63 -10.26
C LYS A 164 -4.15 -15.10 -9.83
N GLU A 165 -3.62 -16.02 -10.66
CA GLU A 165 -3.60 -17.46 -10.43
C GLU A 165 -2.79 -17.87 -9.19
N ARG A 166 -1.91 -16.99 -8.70
CA ARG A 166 -1.12 -17.22 -7.48
C ARG A 166 -1.85 -16.84 -6.19
N THR A 167 -3.09 -16.36 -6.28
CA THR A 167 -3.89 -15.97 -5.12
C THR A 167 -4.13 -17.20 -4.23
N ASP A 168 -3.73 -17.12 -2.97
CA ASP A 168 -4.13 -18.07 -1.95
C ASP A 168 -5.60 -17.81 -1.57
N THR A 169 -6.46 -18.70 -2.00
CA THR A 169 -7.92 -18.59 -1.75
C THR A 169 -8.29 -18.83 -0.29
N GLY A 170 -7.48 -19.59 0.46
CA GLY A 170 -7.65 -19.81 1.90
C GLY A 170 -7.40 -18.50 2.66
N LEU A 171 -6.25 -17.85 2.41
CA LEU A 171 -5.94 -16.54 2.99
C LEU A 171 -6.98 -15.49 2.58
N LEU A 172 -7.35 -15.42 1.28
CA LEU A 172 -8.35 -14.47 0.80
C LEU A 172 -9.69 -14.68 1.52
N THR A 173 -10.13 -15.93 1.68
CA THR A 173 -11.36 -16.28 2.42
C THR A 173 -11.28 -15.80 3.85
N ASP A 174 -10.19 -16.11 4.56
CA ASP A 174 -10.03 -15.78 5.98
C ASP A 174 -10.08 -14.27 6.23
N VAL A 175 -9.32 -13.47 5.42
CA VAL A 175 -9.27 -12.02 5.61
C VAL A 175 -10.56 -11.32 5.19
N VAL A 176 -11.25 -11.83 4.18
CA VAL A 176 -12.56 -11.31 3.75
C VAL A 176 -13.64 -11.61 4.79
N LEU A 177 -13.76 -12.88 5.24
CA LEU A 177 -14.81 -13.28 6.17
C LEU A 177 -14.61 -12.66 7.55
N ALA A 178 -13.38 -12.43 7.99
CA ALA A 178 -13.10 -11.67 9.23
C ALA A 178 -13.65 -10.24 9.21
N ASN A 179 -14.01 -9.70 8.04
CA ASN A 179 -14.47 -8.32 7.84
C ASN A 179 -15.81 -8.22 7.09
N ALA A 180 -16.49 -9.33 6.83
CA ALA A 180 -17.70 -9.36 5.98
C ALA A 180 -18.85 -8.54 6.57
N ASP A 181 -19.01 -8.55 7.89
CA ASP A 181 -20.07 -7.88 8.64
C ASP A 181 -19.72 -6.44 9.05
N ASP A 182 -18.47 -5.99 8.80
CA ASP A 182 -18.05 -4.66 9.21
C ASP A 182 -18.79 -3.56 8.44
N PRO A 183 -19.39 -2.55 9.12
CA PRO A 183 -20.10 -1.45 8.48
C PRO A 183 -19.18 -0.41 7.81
N ASP A 184 -17.87 -0.47 8.01
CA ASP A 184 -16.94 0.52 7.47
C ASP A 184 -16.94 0.51 5.93
N PHE A 185 -17.07 1.70 5.36
CA PHE A 185 -17.11 1.90 3.91
C PHE A 185 -15.83 1.42 3.23
N PHE A 186 -14.66 1.73 3.81
CA PHE A 186 -13.38 1.39 3.21
C PHE A 186 -13.09 -0.12 3.23
N LEU A 187 -13.56 -0.83 4.27
CA LEU A 187 -13.47 -2.29 4.33
C LEU A 187 -14.39 -2.96 3.32
N ARG A 188 -15.64 -2.51 3.23
CA ARG A 188 -16.60 -3.04 2.23
C ARG A 188 -16.08 -2.84 0.80
N LYS A 189 -15.48 -1.69 0.51
CA LYS A 189 -14.84 -1.41 -0.79
C LYS A 189 -13.63 -2.30 -1.02
N ALA A 190 -12.79 -2.52 0.00
CA ALA A 190 -11.62 -3.39 -0.09
C ALA A 190 -12.01 -4.84 -0.43
N ILE A 191 -13.01 -5.39 0.27
CA ILE A 191 -13.55 -6.74 0.02
C ILE A 191 -14.00 -6.86 -1.44
N GLY A 192 -14.83 -5.92 -1.89
CA GLY A 192 -15.30 -5.94 -3.27
C GLY A 192 -14.18 -5.82 -4.29
N TRP A 193 -13.17 -5.00 -4.01
CA TRP A 193 -11.99 -4.83 -4.88
C TRP A 193 -11.12 -6.09 -4.94
N ALA A 194 -10.80 -6.70 -3.80
CA ALA A 194 -10.00 -7.92 -3.75
C ALA A 194 -10.67 -9.07 -4.51
N LEU A 195 -11.97 -9.30 -4.29
CA LEU A 195 -12.72 -10.32 -5.01
C LEU A 195 -12.84 -10.02 -6.51
N ARG A 196 -13.10 -8.77 -6.91
CA ARG A 196 -13.14 -8.35 -8.31
C ARG A 196 -11.79 -8.53 -9.01
N ASP A 197 -10.70 -8.26 -8.31
CA ASP A 197 -9.37 -8.47 -8.90
C ASP A 197 -9.11 -9.95 -9.15
N TYR A 198 -9.45 -10.80 -8.18
CA TYR A 198 -9.31 -12.25 -8.32
C TYR A 198 -10.27 -12.84 -9.36
N ALA A 199 -11.46 -12.26 -9.55
CA ALA A 199 -12.43 -12.70 -10.58
C ALA A 199 -11.84 -12.66 -12.00
N LYS A 200 -10.79 -11.88 -12.25
CA LYS A 200 -10.10 -11.87 -13.55
C LYS A 200 -9.36 -13.18 -13.85
N ALA A 201 -8.96 -13.92 -12.80
CA ALA A 201 -8.27 -15.21 -12.92
C ALA A 201 -9.23 -16.39 -12.64
N ALA A 202 -10.18 -16.23 -11.72
CA ALA A 202 -11.08 -17.30 -11.28
C ALA A 202 -12.53 -16.79 -11.11
N PRO A 203 -13.25 -16.45 -12.20
CA PRO A 203 -14.60 -15.89 -12.15
C PRO A 203 -15.60 -16.82 -11.46
N ASP A 204 -15.55 -18.12 -11.74
CA ASP A 204 -16.47 -19.11 -11.18
C ASP A 204 -16.29 -19.26 -9.66
N TRP A 205 -15.04 -19.22 -9.19
CA TRP A 205 -14.77 -19.26 -7.76
C TRP A 205 -15.35 -18.03 -7.06
N VAL A 206 -15.17 -16.84 -7.62
CA VAL A 206 -15.70 -15.60 -7.03
C VAL A 206 -17.22 -15.59 -7.08
N ALA A 207 -17.83 -16.07 -8.16
CA ALA A 207 -19.29 -16.19 -8.25
C ALA A 207 -19.86 -17.12 -7.16
N ALA A 208 -19.23 -18.27 -6.95
CA ALA A 208 -19.59 -19.21 -5.88
C ALA A 208 -19.38 -18.56 -4.50
N PHE A 209 -18.23 -17.95 -4.27
CA PHE A 209 -17.93 -17.28 -2.99
C PHE A 209 -18.96 -16.22 -2.63
N VAL A 210 -19.31 -15.34 -3.59
CA VAL A 210 -20.32 -14.29 -3.38
C VAL A 210 -21.71 -14.85 -3.14
N ARG A 211 -22.08 -15.99 -3.74
CA ARG A 211 -23.34 -16.67 -3.50
C ARG A 211 -23.40 -17.27 -2.09
N ASP A 212 -22.32 -17.93 -1.67
CA ASP A 212 -22.30 -18.82 -0.51
C ASP A 212 -21.95 -18.08 0.80
N HIS A 213 -21.50 -16.83 0.72
CA HIS A 213 -21.13 -16.04 1.91
C HIS A 213 -21.95 -14.75 2.08
N PRO A 214 -22.23 -14.33 3.34
CA PRO A 214 -22.98 -13.11 3.64
C PRO A 214 -22.10 -11.87 3.47
N LEU A 215 -22.03 -11.32 2.26
CA LEU A 215 -21.32 -10.07 1.98
C LEU A 215 -22.28 -8.88 1.98
N SER A 216 -21.78 -7.71 2.38
CA SER A 216 -22.55 -6.47 2.28
C SER A 216 -23.01 -6.20 0.84
N PRO A 217 -24.15 -5.50 0.61
CA PRO A 217 -24.60 -5.16 -0.74
C PRO A 217 -23.52 -4.39 -1.55
N LEU A 218 -22.73 -3.54 -0.90
CA LEU A 218 -21.64 -2.82 -1.54
C LEU A 218 -20.53 -3.77 -1.96
N SER A 219 -20.05 -4.65 -1.06
CA SER A 219 -18.99 -5.61 -1.36
C SER A 219 -19.41 -6.55 -2.51
N ARG A 220 -20.63 -7.06 -2.47
CA ARG A 220 -21.20 -7.93 -3.50
C ARG A 220 -21.22 -7.24 -4.87
N ARG A 221 -21.79 -6.03 -4.95
CA ARG A 221 -21.84 -5.24 -6.19
C ARG A 221 -20.45 -4.97 -6.77
N GLU A 222 -19.49 -4.61 -5.92
CA GLU A 222 -18.12 -4.34 -6.37
C GLU A 222 -17.40 -5.61 -6.82
N ALA A 223 -17.60 -6.75 -6.14
CA ALA A 223 -17.01 -8.03 -6.47
C ALA A 223 -17.49 -8.54 -7.85
N THR A 224 -18.79 -8.39 -8.13
CA THR A 224 -19.42 -8.96 -9.34
C THR A 224 -19.45 -8.03 -10.53
N LYS A 225 -18.86 -6.81 -10.43
CA LYS A 225 -18.96 -5.75 -11.45
C LYS A 225 -18.54 -6.18 -12.86
N HIS A 226 -17.70 -7.20 -12.99
CA HIS A 226 -17.19 -7.72 -14.25
C HIS A 226 -17.43 -9.23 -14.43
N LEU A 227 -18.26 -9.82 -13.58
CA LEU A 227 -18.78 -11.17 -13.77
C LEU A 227 -20.03 -11.06 -14.65
N GLN A 228 -19.84 -11.23 -15.94
CA GLN A 228 -20.92 -11.39 -16.94
C GLN A 228 -20.66 -12.64 -17.74
#